data_76783929834ec86a662a97f98550088d
#
_entry.id   76783929834ec86a662a97f98550088d
#
_cell.length_a   1.000
_cell.length_b   1.000
_cell.length_c   1.000
_cell.angle_alpha   90.00
_cell.angle_beta   90.00
_cell.angle_gamma   90.00
#
_symmetry.space_group_name_H-M   'P 1'
#
loop_
_entity.id
_entity.type
_entity.pdbx_description
1 polymer ?
#
loop_
_entity_poly.entity_id
_entity_poly.type
_entity_poly.pdbx_seq_one_letter_code
_entity_poly.pdbx_strand_id
1 'polypeptide(L)'
;MGQTPRSAVWGRAHERHMAPTIFDLRNADDARDVIHRAVQALAEGGIVAFPTETVYGLAVSAPCAEAVDRLIHLKGRPEGKPLAVAVKSADDALDYVPSMSPLARRLARRCWPGPVTLVLDGSHPDSLLTQLPEAVRAAIMPEGTVGLRVPAHSAIIEVLRLLAGPLVLTSANTHGQPEAVSARQIADTFGEQIQMIVDDGPCRYGQASTVVRVADNDLRVLRAGVVSEQTLRRLCSMMILFVCTGNTCRSPMAETICRQLLAERLNCSPEELEDRGIVVGSAGIAAMPGGRPTPEAVEVMREDNLDLSRHESQPLTEPLVQHADFVITMTRSHKQAILAEWPSAAARTHLLNIDGMDVADPIGGPTEMYRRCAVQIREALSAWIDKFVA
;
A
#
# COMPACT_ATOMS: atom_id res chain seq x y z
N MET A 1 -62.51 -48.03 13.81
CA MET A 1 -62.49 -46.90 12.85
C MET A 1 -61.41 -45.92 13.31
N GLY A 2 -60.20 -46.08 12.85
CA GLY A 2 -59.06 -45.23 13.21
C GLY A 2 -58.58 -44.47 11.97
N GLN A 3 -58.61 -43.17 12.00
CA GLN A 3 -58.04 -42.34 10.97
C GLN A 3 -56.63 -41.96 11.38
N THR A 4 -55.64 -42.40 10.62
CA THR A 4 -54.24 -41.92 10.67
C THR A 4 -54.11 -40.52 10.06
N PRO A 5 -53.35 -39.59 10.66
CA PRO A 5 -53.08 -38.30 10.07
C PRO A 5 -52.07 -38.42 8.95
N ARG A 6 -52.36 -37.78 7.82
CA ARG A 6 -51.48 -37.62 6.64
C ARG A 6 -50.28 -36.76 7.02
N SER A 7 -49.09 -37.30 6.88
CA SER A 7 -47.81 -36.59 6.93
C SER A 7 -47.77 -35.57 5.79
N ALA A 8 -47.69 -34.27 6.15
CA ALA A 8 -47.39 -33.18 5.22
C ALA A 8 -45.97 -33.33 4.69
N VAL A 9 -45.85 -33.69 3.44
CA VAL A 9 -44.60 -33.62 2.67
C VAL A 9 -44.31 -32.17 2.41
N TRP A 10 -43.40 -31.58 3.18
CA TRP A 10 -42.79 -30.29 2.86
C TRP A 10 -41.95 -30.49 1.60
N GLY A 11 -42.44 -29.97 0.48
CA GLY A 11 -41.73 -29.94 -0.79
C GLY A 11 -40.40 -29.22 -0.61
N ARG A 12 -39.31 -29.88 -0.96
CA ARG A 12 -38.00 -29.24 -1.11
C ARG A 12 -38.19 -28.13 -2.16
N ALA A 13 -37.99 -26.88 -1.74
CA ALA A 13 -37.83 -25.78 -2.65
C ALA A 13 -36.75 -26.16 -3.63
N HIS A 14 -37.08 -26.21 -4.93
CA HIS A 14 -36.10 -26.34 -5.99
C HIS A 14 -35.25 -25.09 -5.94
N GLU A 15 -34.02 -25.22 -5.40
CA GLU A 15 -32.96 -24.28 -5.66
C GLU A 15 -32.80 -24.24 -7.17
N ARG A 16 -33.26 -23.17 -7.79
CA ARG A 16 -32.98 -22.90 -9.21
C ARG A 16 -31.50 -22.56 -9.28
N HIS A 17 -30.67 -23.54 -9.65
CA HIS A 17 -29.31 -23.30 -10.05
C HIS A 17 -29.36 -22.39 -11.31
N MET A 18 -29.07 -21.12 -11.12
CA MET A 18 -28.96 -20.16 -12.21
C MET A 18 -27.48 -20.04 -12.56
N ALA A 19 -27.13 -20.20 -13.84
CA ALA A 19 -25.77 -19.95 -14.32
C ALA A 19 -25.25 -18.57 -13.83
N PRO A 20 -23.95 -18.43 -13.55
CA PRO A 20 -23.42 -17.19 -13.04
C PRO A 20 -23.74 -16.04 -14.02
N THR A 21 -24.20 -14.93 -13.49
CA THR A 21 -24.44 -13.76 -14.32
C THR A 21 -23.11 -13.06 -14.56
N ILE A 22 -22.71 -12.96 -15.84
CA ILE A 22 -21.51 -12.23 -16.25
C ILE A 22 -21.93 -10.80 -16.60
N PHE A 23 -21.31 -9.82 -15.93
CA PHE A 23 -21.50 -8.40 -16.20
C PHE A 23 -20.21 -7.81 -16.79
N ASP A 24 -20.27 -7.41 -18.06
CA ASP A 24 -19.16 -6.76 -18.77
C ASP A 24 -19.12 -5.27 -18.42
N LEU A 25 -18.14 -4.86 -17.60
CA LEU A 25 -17.96 -3.46 -17.18
C LEU A 25 -17.63 -2.52 -18.34
N ARG A 26 -16.98 -3.02 -19.40
CA ARG A 26 -16.55 -2.19 -20.54
C ARG A 26 -17.70 -1.81 -21.45
N ASN A 27 -18.74 -2.65 -21.48
CA ASN A 27 -19.92 -2.48 -22.31
C ASN A 27 -21.20 -2.21 -21.50
N ALA A 28 -21.09 -2.00 -20.19
CA ALA A 28 -22.23 -1.67 -19.35
C ALA A 28 -22.71 -0.23 -19.62
N ASP A 29 -24.01 -0.05 -19.74
CA ASP A 29 -24.65 1.28 -19.86
C ASP A 29 -24.34 2.14 -18.62
N ASP A 30 -24.30 1.53 -17.44
CA ASP A 30 -23.87 2.13 -16.17
C ASP A 30 -23.02 1.14 -15.35
N ALA A 31 -21.72 1.42 -15.25
CA ALA A 31 -20.79 0.62 -14.46
C ALA A 31 -21.18 0.61 -12.97
N ARG A 32 -21.85 1.66 -12.45
CA ARG A 32 -22.31 1.73 -11.05
C ARG A 32 -23.37 0.70 -10.74
N ASP A 33 -24.28 0.40 -11.71
CA ASP A 33 -25.27 -0.67 -11.53
C ASP A 33 -24.60 -2.02 -11.30
N VAL A 34 -23.53 -2.31 -12.07
CA VAL A 34 -22.74 -3.55 -11.89
C VAL A 34 -22.12 -3.61 -10.49
N ILE A 35 -21.56 -2.49 -10.01
CA ILE A 35 -20.99 -2.40 -8.66
C ILE A 35 -22.06 -2.63 -7.58
N HIS A 36 -23.23 -1.98 -7.70
CA HIS A 36 -24.32 -2.16 -6.73
C HIS A 36 -24.85 -3.60 -6.69
N ARG A 37 -24.96 -4.26 -7.86
CA ARG A 37 -25.31 -5.69 -7.94
C ARG A 37 -24.26 -6.58 -7.27
N ALA A 38 -22.97 -6.28 -7.44
CA ALA A 38 -21.91 -7.01 -6.78
C ALA A 38 -21.97 -6.82 -5.24
N VAL A 39 -22.24 -5.60 -4.76
CA VAL A 39 -22.46 -5.30 -3.33
C VAL A 39 -23.65 -6.09 -2.80
N GLN A 40 -24.77 -6.09 -3.53
CA GLN A 40 -25.96 -6.84 -3.13
C GLN A 40 -25.68 -8.34 -3.07
N ALA A 41 -25.08 -8.92 -4.09
CA ALA A 41 -24.73 -10.34 -4.12
C ALA A 41 -23.83 -10.73 -2.93
N LEU A 42 -22.83 -9.91 -2.60
CA LEU A 42 -21.94 -10.14 -1.44
C LEU A 42 -22.68 -9.97 -0.11
N ALA A 43 -23.57 -9.00 0.01
CA ALA A 43 -24.38 -8.77 1.22
C ALA A 43 -25.37 -9.93 1.47
N GLU A 44 -25.89 -10.55 0.41
CA GLU A 44 -26.73 -11.74 0.45
C GLU A 44 -25.91 -13.04 0.70
N GLY A 45 -24.59 -12.90 0.92
CA GLY A 45 -23.69 -14.01 1.18
C GLY A 45 -23.17 -14.71 -0.07
N GLY A 46 -23.33 -14.14 -1.26
CA GLY A 46 -22.87 -14.72 -2.50
C GLY A 46 -21.38 -14.74 -2.69
N ILE A 47 -20.89 -15.60 -3.60
CA ILE A 47 -19.52 -15.60 -4.10
C ILE A 47 -19.50 -14.79 -5.39
N VAL A 48 -18.66 -13.74 -5.44
CA VAL A 48 -18.49 -12.89 -6.61
C VAL A 48 -17.06 -12.96 -7.13
N ALA A 49 -16.92 -13.15 -8.43
CA ALA A 49 -15.61 -13.08 -9.07
C ALA A 49 -15.31 -11.66 -9.57
N PHE A 50 -14.13 -11.16 -9.23
CA PHE A 50 -13.65 -9.83 -9.64
C PHE A 50 -12.36 -9.91 -10.46
N PRO A 51 -12.20 -9.06 -11.47
CA PRO A 51 -10.89 -8.79 -12.04
C PRO A 51 -10.03 -8.06 -11.01
N THR A 52 -8.74 -8.38 -11.00
CA THR A 52 -7.72 -7.60 -10.32
C THR A 52 -6.58 -7.33 -11.29
N GLU A 53 -5.64 -6.47 -10.91
CA GLU A 53 -4.45 -6.22 -11.72
C GLU A 53 -3.55 -7.48 -11.88
N THR A 54 -3.69 -8.46 -10.98
CA THR A 54 -2.92 -9.72 -10.97
C THR A 54 -3.62 -10.83 -11.74
N VAL A 55 -4.59 -11.46 -11.11
CA VAL A 55 -5.43 -12.54 -11.64
C VAL A 55 -6.86 -12.30 -11.16
N TYR A 56 -7.84 -12.95 -11.73
CA TYR A 56 -9.20 -12.90 -11.18
C TYR A 56 -9.23 -13.48 -9.75
N GLY A 57 -10.04 -12.86 -8.89
CA GLY A 57 -10.25 -13.29 -7.52
C GLY A 57 -11.70 -13.68 -7.25
N LEU A 58 -11.91 -14.71 -6.42
CA LEU A 58 -13.20 -15.01 -5.80
C LEU A 58 -13.27 -14.28 -4.46
N ALA A 59 -14.35 -13.53 -4.25
CA ALA A 59 -14.58 -12.73 -3.07
C ALA A 59 -15.90 -13.08 -2.40
N VAL A 60 -15.90 -13.02 -1.06
CA VAL A 60 -17.08 -13.10 -0.21
C VAL A 60 -16.99 -12.07 0.90
N SER A 61 -18.12 -11.65 1.46
CA SER A 61 -18.20 -10.78 2.62
C SER A 61 -17.59 -11.47 3.85
N ALA A 62 -16.56 -10.88 4.47
CA ALA A 62 -15.90 -11.49 5.64
C ALA A 62 -16.83 -11.68 6.86
N PRO A 63 -17.79 -10.80 7.16
CA PRO A 63 -18.76 -11.02 8.23
C PRO A 63 -19.70 -12.23 8.02
N CYS A 64 -19.81 -12.76 6.80
CA CYS A 64 -20.70 -13.89 6.49
C CYS A 64 -19.93 -15.22 6.56
N ALA A 65 -20.01 -15.92 7.69
CA ALA A 65 -19.30 -17.18 7.94
C ALA A 65 -19.67 -18.27 6.92
N GLU A 66 -20.96 -18.38 6.57
CA GLU A 66 -21.45 -19.37 5.60
C GLU A 66 -20.88 -19.13 4.20
N ALA A 67 -20.71 -17.88 3.79
CA ALA A 67 -20.10 -17.53 2.51
C ALA A 67 -18.61 -17.90 2.49
N VAL A 68 -17.89 -17.64 3.58
CA VAL A 68 -16.48 -18.00 3.72
C VAL A 68 -16.31 -19.52 3.68
N ASP A 69 -17.16 -20.27 4.38
CA ASP A 69 -17.15 -21.73 4.36
C ASP A 69 -17.40 -22.28 2.95
N ARG A 70 -18.43 -21.77 2.24
CA ARG A 70 -18.68 -22.14 0.83
C ARG A 70 -17.48 -21.85 -0.06
N LEU A 71 -16.80 -20.71 0.13
CA LEU A 71 -15.61 -20.36 -0.65
C LEU A 71 -14.46 -21.35 -0.40
N ILE A 72 -14.25 -21.79 0.85
CA ILE A 72 -13.23 -22.80 1.21
C ILE A 72 -13.53 -24.13 0.52
N HIS A 73 -14.78 -24.60 0.59
CA HIS A 73 -15.22 -25.83 -0.05
C HIS A 73 -15.10 -25.75 -1.58
N LEU A 74 -15.55 -24.66 -2.19
CA LEU A 74 -15.45 -24.42 -3.63
C LEU A 74 -14.01 -24.52 -4.15
N LYS A 75 -13.06 -24.01 -3.36
CA LYS A 75 -11.63 -24.03 -3.69
C LYS A 75 -10.98 -25.39 -3.51
N GLY A 76 -11.59 -26.31 -2.76
CA GLY A 76 -10.91 -27.52 -2.29
C GLY A 76 -9.65 -27.19 -1.48
N ARG A 77 -9.70 -26.12 -0.65
CA ARG A 77 -8.52 -25.59 0.03
C ARG A 77 -8.15 -26.47 1.22
N PRO A 78 -6.88 -26.90 1.35
CA PRO A 78 -6.43 -27.64 2.52
C PRO A 78 -6.61 -26.83 3.81
N GLU A 79 -6.92 -27.52 4.90
CA GLU A 79 -6.96 -26.92 6.23
C GLU A 79 -5.62 -26.23 6.58
N GLY A 80 -5.69 -25.16 7.34
CA GLY A 80 -4.50 -24.39 7.77
C GLY A 80 -3.88 -23.47 6.72
N LYS A 81 -4.36 -23.44 5.47
CA LYS A 81 -3.94 -22.44 4.50
C LYS A 81 -4.79 -21.16 4.64
N PRO A 82 -4.23 -20.01 5.09
CA PRO A 82 -5.01 -18.79 5.33
C PRO A 82 -5.54 -18.18 4.03
N LEU A 83 -6.75 -17.63 4.09
CA LEU A 83 -7.31 -16.77 3.05
C LEU A 83 -6.84 -15.33 3.25
N ALA A 84 -6.65 -14.57 2.16
CA ALA A 84 -6.32 -13.15 2.27
C ALA A 84 -7.58 -12.31 2.50
N VAL A 85 -7.39 -11.16 3.13
CA VAL A 85 -8.42 -10.15 3.36
C VAL A 85 -8.13 -8.95 2.49
N ALA A 86 -9.11 -8.54 1.67
CA ALA A 86 -9.05 -7.33 0.88
C ALA A 86 -9.68 -6.16 1.65
N VAL A 87 -8.96 -5.05 1.71
CA VAL A 87 -9.36 -3.79 2.37
C VAL A 87 -9.31 -2.64 1.36
N LYS A 88 -9.98 -1.53 1.65
CA LYS A 88 -10.19 -0.44 0.69
C LYS A 88 -9.00 0.50 0.52
N SER A 89 -8.12 0.59 1.52
CA SER A 89 -6.94 1.47 1.50
C SER A 89 -5.87 1.01 2.48
N ALA A 90 -4.66 1.58 2.39
CA ALA A 90 -3.58 1.37 3.36
C ALA A 90 -3.94 1.93 4.74
N ASP A 91 -4.69 3.03 4.80
CA ASP A 91 -5.15 3.63 6.06
C ASP A 91 -6.23 2.77 6.72
N ASP A 92 -7.18 2.23 5.94
CA ASP A 92 -8.18 1.28 6.42
C ASP A 92 -7.56 -0.01 7.01
N ALA A 93 -6.41 -0.43 6.48
CA ALA A 93 -5.69 -1.59 7.00
C ALA A 93 -5.23 -1.43 8.46
N LEU A 94 -5.08 -0.19 8.96
CA LEU A 94 -4.72 0.09 10.35
C LEU A 94 -5.84 -0.28 11.33
N ASP A 95 -7.10 -0.28 10.89
CA ASP A 95 -8.23 -0.72 11.71
C ASP A 95 -8.20 -2.25 11.92
N TYR A 96 -7.59 -2.98 10.98
CA TYR A 96 -7.42 -4.44 11.06
C TYR A 96 -6.09 -4.85 11.70
N VAL A 97 -5.05 -4.02 11.57
CA VAL A 97 -3.73 -4.26 12.18
C VAL A 97 -3.22 -2.96 12.81
N PRO A 98 -3.75 -2.54 13.99
CA PRO A 98 -3.35 -1.29 14.65
C PRO A 98 -1.86 -1.23 15.01
N SER A 99 -1.26 -2.37 15.31
CA SER A 99 0.16 -2.53 15.66
C SER A 99 1.10 -2.65 14.46
N MET A 100 0.66 -2.25 13.27
CA MET A 100 1.50 -2.32 12.06
C MET A 100 2.84 -1.62 12.25
N SER A 101 3.94 -2.37 12.05
CA SER A 101 5.31 -1.85 12.20
C SER A 101 5.64 -0.72 11.21
N PRO A 102 6.65 0.12 11.45
CA PRO A 102 7.06 1.15 10.49
C PRO A 102 7.38 0.58 9.11
N LEU A 103 8.04 -0.58 9.02
CA LEU A 103 8.31 -1.27 7.76
C LEU A 103 7.02 -1.71 7.06
N ALA A 104 6.07 -2.29 7.79
CA ALA A 104 4.79 -2.72 7.23
C ALA A 104 3.98 -1.52 6.71
N ARG A 105 3.93 -0.40 7.46
CA ARG A 105 3.28 0.86 7.01
C ARG A 105 3.92 1.43 5.76
N ARG A 106 5.25 1.38 5.68
CA ARG A 106 6.03 1.79 4.50
C ARG A 106 5.66 0.97 3.28
N LEU A 107 5.65 -0.35 3.41
CA LEU A 107 5.29 -1.26 2.32
C LEU A 107 3.82 -1.12 1.93
N ALA A 108 2.90 -1.01 2.88
CA ALA A 108 1.49 -0.76 2.61
C ALA A 108 1.30 0.50 1.76
N ARG A 109 1.92 1.62 2.15
CA ARG A 109 1.84 2.89 1.43
C ARG A 109 2.42 2.82 0.02
N ARG A 110 3.51 2.06 -0.20
CA ARG A 110 4.24 1.97 -1.47
C ARG A 110 3.73 0.88 -2.41
N CYS A 111 3.13 -0.17 -1.85
CA CYS A 111 2.68 -1.32 -2.62
C CYS A 111 1.18 -1.35 -2.86
N TRP A 112 0.39 -0.53 -2.14
CA TRP A 112 -1.05 -0.53 -2.23
C TRP A 112 -1.63 0.81 -2.72
N PRO A 113 -2.67 0.76 -3.56
CA PRO A 113 -3.25 -0.43 -4.22
C PRO A 113 -2.26 -1.15 -5.12
N GLY A 114 -2.22 -2.51 -5.06
CA GLY A 114 -1.25 -3.22 -5.89
C GLY A 114 -1.05 -4.71 -5.61
N PRO A 115 -0.06 -5.30 -6.32
CA PRO A 115 0.10 -6.74 -6.44
C PRO A 115 0.91 -7.38 -5.27
N VAL A 116 0.82 -6.82 -4.07
CA VAL A 116 1.49 -7.34 -2.87
C VAL A 116 0.48 -7.64 -1.78
N THR A 117 0.57 -8.84 -1.20
CA THR A 117 -0.17 -9.24 0.00
C THR A 117 0.79 -9.20 1.18
N LEU A 118 0.52 -8.39 2.19
CA LEU A 118 1.31 -8.30 3.42
C LEU A 118 0.71 -9.23 4.47
N VAL A 119 1.51 -10.15 5.00
CA VAL A 119 1.15 -11.02 6.12
C VAL A 119 1.70 -10.39 7.39
N LEU A 120 0.78 -10.01 8.27
CA LEU A 120 1.02 -9.19 9.47
C LEU A 120 0.47 -9.88 10.71
N ASP A 121 0.93 -9.47 11.89
CA ASP A 121 0.36 -9.91 13.16
C ASP A 121 -1.06 -9.31 13.33
N GLY A 122 -2.07 -10.18 13.37
CA GLY A 122 -3.46 -9.81 13.54
C GLY A 122 -3.99 -9.95 14.96
N SER A 123 -3.13 -10.23 15.94
CA SER A 123 -3.52 -10.57 17.32
C SER A 123 -3.87 -9.37 18.21
N HIS A 124 -3.74 -8.13 17.71
CA HIS A 124 -4.01 -6.94 18.51
C HIS A 124 -5.47 -6.90 19.01
N PRO A 125 -5.72 -6.63 20.32
CA PRO A 125 -7.07 -6.68 20.89
C PRO A 125 -8.05 -5.67 20.28
N ASP A 126 -7.57 -4.50 19.84
CA ASP A 126 -8.39 -3.45 19.21
C ASP A 126 -8.58 -3.68 17.70
N SER A 127 -8.11 -4.79 17.16
CA SER A 127 -8.29 -5.13 15.74
C SER A 127 -9.75 -5.39 15.41
N LEU A 128 -10.27 -4.81 14.32
CA LEU A 128 -11.60 -5.13 13.80
C LEU A 128 -11.73 -6.63 13.38
N LEU A 129 -10.63 -7.35 13.20
CA LEU A 129 -10.66 -8.79 12.97
C LEU A 129 -11.29 -9.55 14.15
N THR A 130 -11.20 -9.02 15.37
CA THR A 130 -11.79 -9.63 16.57
C THR A 130 -13.32 -9.67 16.52
N GLN A 131 -13.94 -8.80 15.72
CA GLN A 131 -15.39 -8.72 15.55
C GLN A 131 -15.93 -9.73 14.51
N LEU A 132 -15.05 -10.37 13.72
CA LEU A 132 -15.45 -11.38 12.75
C LEU A 132 -15.82 -12.70 13.44
N PRO A 133 -16.72 -13.50 12.84
CA PRO A 133 -17.06 -14.82 13.35
C PRO A 133 -15.82 -15.70 13.56
N GLU A 134 -15.83 -16.54 14.59
CA GLU A 134 -14.68 -17.40 14.94
C GLU A 134 -14.22 -18.28 13.78
N ALA A 135 -15.16 -18.89 13.05
CA ALA A 135 -14.85 -19.70 11.87
C ALA A 135 -14.13 -18.91 10.78
N VAL A 136 -14.50 -17.63 10.59
CA VAL A 136 -13.82 -16.73 9.64
C VAL A 136 -12.42 -16.38 10.12
N ARG A 137 -12.27 -16.06 11.42
CA ARG A 137 -10.95 -15.80 12.00
C ARG A 137 -10.02 -16.99 11.85
N ALA A 138 -10.51 -18.21 12.11
CA ALA A 138 -9.74 -19.42 11.89
C ALA A 138 -9.30 -19.61 10.42
N ALA A 139 -10.13 -19.20 9.46
CA ALA A 139 -9.84 -19.31 8.03
C ALA A 139 -8.84 -18.25 7.50
N ILE A 140 -8.84 -17.05 8.09
CA ILE A 140 -7.97 -15.94 7.64
C ILE A 140 -6.71 -15.78 8.50
N MET A 141 -6.72 -16.29 9.74
CA MET A 141 -5.68 -16.07 10.76
C MET A 141 -5.35 -17.34 11.56
N PRO A 142 -5.10 -18.50 10.93
CA PRO A 142 -4.93 -19.76 11.67
C PRO A 142 -3.75 -19.75 12.65
N GLU A 143 -2.74 -18.90 12.41
CA GLU A 143 -1.52 -18.79 13.24
C GLU A 143 -1.38 -17.39 13.85
N GLY A 144 -2.49 -16.64 14.03
CA GLY A 144 -2.46 -15.27 14.55
C GLY A 144 -1.97 -14.22 13.53
N THR A 145 -1.59 -14.63 12.33
CA THR A 145 -1.17 -13.69 11.27
C THR A 145 -2.23 -13.60 10.18
N VAL A 146 -2.48 -12.40 9.66
CA VAL A 146 -3.46 -12.12 8.60
C VAL A 146 -2.78 -11.60 7.33
N GLY A 147 -3.19 -12.11 6.18
CA GLY A 147 -2.77 -11.59 4.87
C GLY A 147 -3.69 -10.47 4.42
N LEU A 148 -3.23 -9.22 4.40
CA LEU A 148 -3.97 -8.05 3.92
C LEU A 148 -3.53 -7.64 2.52
N ARG A 149 -4.48 -7.13 1.71
CA ARG A 149 -4.20 -6.54 0.39
C ARG A 149 -5.20 -5.46 0.04
N VAL A 150 -4.73 -4.42 -0.65
CA VAL A 150 -5.57 -3.47 -1.39
C VAL A 150 -5.37 -3.77 -2.88
N PRO A 151 -6.32 -4.42 -3.58
CA PRO A 151 -6.20 -4.69 -5.01
C PRO A 151 -6.24 -3.41 -5.84
N ALA A 152 -5.48 -3.34 -6.94
CA ALA A 152 -5.43 -2.16 -7.80
C ALA A 152 -6.45 -2.25 -8.95
N HIS A 153 -7.71 -2.46 -8.64
CA HIS A 153 -8.79 -2.48 -9.62
C HIS A 153 -9.99 -1.68 -9.12
N SER A 154 -10.50 -0.75 -9.93
CA SER A 154 -11.56 0.18 -9.54
C SER A 154 -12.82 -0.54 -9.03
N ALA A 155 -13.28 -1.57 -9.73
CA ALA A 155 -14.49 -2.28 -9.38
C ALA A 155 -14.46 -2.86 -7.94
N ILE A 156 -13.40 -3.58 -7.57
CA ILE A 156 -13.33 -4.18 -6.24
C ILE A 156 -13.11 -3.12 -5.15
N ILE A 157 -12.39 -2.01 -5.46
CA ILE A 157 -12.22 -0.89 -4.52
C ILE A 157 -13.56 -0.19 -4.27
N GLU A 158 -14.35 0.07 -5.31
CA GLU A 158 -15.68 0.69 -5.14
C GLU A 158 -16.62 -0.22 -4.34
N VAL A 159 -16.60 -1.53 -4.58
CA VAL A 159 -17.35 -2.50 -3.77
C VAL A 159 -16.92 -2.44 -2.30
N LEU A 160 -15.59 -2.43 -2.01
CA LEU A 160 -15.05 -2.33 -0.66
C LEU A 160 -15.46 -1.02 0.05
N ARG A 161 -15.64 0.08 -0.70
CA ARG A 161 -16.10 1.35 -0.15
C ARG A 161 -17.58 1.35 0.24
N LEU A 162 -18.39 0.54 -0.44
CA LEU A 162 -19.84 0.44 -0.21
C LEU A 162 -20.23 -0.64 0.80
N LEU A 163 -19.34 -1.60 1.08
CA LEU A 163 -19.56 -2.64 2.07
C LEU A 163 -19.19 -2.20 3.48
N ALA A 164 -19.93 -2.73 4.47
CA ALA A 164 -19.70 -2.46 5.89
C ALA A 164 -18.44 -3.15 6.46
N GLY A 165 -17.77 -4.00 5.70
CA GLY A 165 -16.60 -4.76 6.17
C GLY A 165 -15.71 -5.21 5.02
N PRO A 166 -14.60 -5.92 5.34
CA PRO A 166 -13.64 -6.37 4.36
C PRO A 166 -14.17 -7.57 3.57
N LEU A 167 -13.49 -7.89 2.48
CA LEU A 167 -13.75 -9.10 1.70
C LEU A 167 -12.69 -10.16 2.02
N VAL A 168 -13.11 -11.41 2.18
CA VAL A 168 -12.21 -12.54 2.04
C VAL A 168 -11.99 -12.77 0.54
N LEU A 169 -10.73 -12.75 0.11
CA LEU A 169 -10.34 -12.79 -1.29
C LEU A 169 -9.32 -13.90 -1.55
N THR A 170 -9.53 -14.66 -2.62
CA THR A 170 -8.58 -15.68 -3.08
C THR A 170 -8.53 -15.71 -4.61
N SER A 171 -7.45 -16.24 -5.22
CA SER A 171 -7.39 -16.41 -6.68
C SER A 171 -8.52 -17.28 -7.22
N ALA A 172 -9.03 -16.97 -8.41
CA ALA A 172 -10.12 -17.71 -9.06
C ALA A 172 -9.59 -18.97 -9.79
N ASN A 173 -9.27 -20.01 -9.01
CA ASN A 173 -8.86 -21.34 -9.48
C ASN A 173 -9.23 -22.38 -8.42
N THR A 174 -9.37 -23.64 -8.77
CA THR A 174 -9.33 -24.74 -7.82
C THR A 174 -7.91 -24.97 -7.31
N HIS A 175 -7.77 -25.56 -6.14
CA HIS A 175 -6.45 -25.74 -5.52
C HIS A 175 -5.48 -26.49 -6.42
N GLY A 176 -4.29 -25.92 -6.66
CA GLY A 176 -3.23 -26.51 -7.48
C GLY A 176 -3.40 -26.31 -9.00
N GLN A 177 -4.49 -25.71 -9.46
CA GLN A 177 -4.68 -25.37 -10.86
C GLN A 177 -4.19 -23.93 -11.16
N PRO A 178 -3.91 -23.60 -12.44
CA PRO A 178 -3.59 -22.23 -12.85
C PRO A 178 -4.69 -21.24 -12.47
N GLU A 179 -4.31 -20.02 -12.13
CA GLU A 179 -5.24 -18.95 -11.83
C GLU A 179 -5.94 -18.43 -13.09
N ALA A 180 -7.23 -18.13 -12.99
CA ALA A 180 -8.01 -17.56 -14.09
C ALA A 180 -7.59 -16.11 -14.36
N VAL A 181 -7.40 -15.79 -15.63
CA VAL A 181 -7.05 -14.43 -16.11
C VAL A 181 -8.19 -13.79 -16.95
N SER A 182 -9.31 -14.50 -17.11
CA SER A 182 -10.50 -14.02 -17.82
C SER A 182 -11.80 -14.53 -17.18
N ALA A 183 -12.88 -13.78 -17.35
CA ALA A 183 -14.22 -14.14 -16.87
C ALA A 183 -14.70 -15.49 -17.45
N ARG A 184 -14.36 -15.78 -18.72
CA ARG A 184 -14.74 -17.04 -19.38
C ARG A 184 -14.13 -18.25 -18.67
N GLN A 185 -12.83 -18.20 -18.32
CA GLN A 185 -12.19 -19.29 -17.57
C GLN A 185 -12.87 -19.55 -16.23
N ILE A 186 -13.36 -18.48 -15.56
CA ILE A 186 -14.09 -18.61 -14.30
C ILE A 186 -15.44 -19.29 -14.51
N ALA A 187 -16.20 -18.86 -15.52
CA ALA A 187 -17.48 -19.45 -15.85
C ALA A 187 -17.34 -20.94 -16.21
N ASP A 188 -16.30 -21.30 -16.97
CA ASP A 188 -16.01 -22.68 -17.37
C ASP A 188 -15.59 -23.54 -16.14
N THR A 189 -14.91 -22.94 -15.13
CA THR A 189 -14.38 -23.67 -13.97
C THR A 189 -15.40 -23.83 -12.86
N PHE A 190 -16.13 -22.77 -12.53
CA PHE A 190 -17.00 -22.72 -11.34
C PHE A 190 -18.49 -22.74 -11.68
N GLY A 191 -18.86 -22.31 -12.89
CA GLY A 191 -20.24 -22.36 -13.35
C GLY A 191 -21.23 -21.79 -12.34
N GLU A 192 -22.27 -22.54 -12.04
CA GLU A 192 -23.37 -22.18 -11.13
C GLU A 192 -22.98 -22.08 -9.65
N GLN A 193 -21.73 -22.41 -9.29
CA GLN A 193 -21.28 -22.38 -7.88
C GLN A 193 -20.97 -20.96 -7.40
N ILE A 194 -20.93 -19.99 -8.30
CA ILE A 194 -20.75 -18.57 -7.99
C ILE A 194 -21.91 -17.74 -8.53
N GLN A 195 -22.27 -16.64 -7.85
CA GLN A 195 -23.44 -15.84 -8.21
C GLN A 195 -23.18 -14.88 -9.35
N MET A 196 -21.99 -14.27 -9.37
CA MET A 196 -21.71 -13.18 -10.27
C MET A 196 -20.25 -13.16 -10.70
N ILE A 197 -20.02 -12.82 -11.96
CA ILE A 197 -18.69 -12.54 -12.49
C ILE A 197 -18.72 -11.09 -13.02
N VAL A 198 -17.84 -10.26 -12.46
CA VAL A 198 -17.56 -8.93 -13.00
C VAL A 198 -16.45 -9.09 -14.04
N ASP A 199 -16.74 -8.77 -15.30
CA ASP A 199 -15.77 -8.90 -16.41
C ASP A 199 -15.27 -7.51 -16.84
N ASP A 200 -13.97 -7.28 -16.71
CA ASP A 200 -13.28 -6.10 -17.27
C ASP A 200 -12.13 -6.51 -18.21
N GLY A 201 -12.27 -7.69 -18.83
CA GLY A 201 -11.27 -8.25 -19.71
C GLY A 201 -10.12 -8.96 -19.00
N PRO A 202 -9.01 -9.19 -19.69
CA PRO A 202 -7.87 -9.92 -19.14
C PRO A 202 -7.12 -9.10 -18.09
N CYS A 203 -6.66 -9.78 -17.04
CA CYS A 203 -5.84 -9.16 -16.00
C CYS A 203 -4.51 -8.65 -16.55
N ARG A 204 -4.05 -7.52 -16.00
CA ARG A 204 -2.84 -6.82 -16.48
C ARG A 204 -1.58 -7.66 -16.39
N TYR A 205 -1.37 -8.35 -15.25
CA TYR A 205 -0.14 -9.11 -15.02
C TYR A 205 -0.26 -10.60 -15.34
N GLY A 206 -1.43 -11.18 -15.21
CA GLY A 206 -1.64 -12.62 -15.45
C GLY A 206 -0.84 -13.52 -14.50
N GLN A 207 -0.35 -12.98 -13.39
CA GLN A 207 0.45 -13.65 -12.37
C GLN A 207 -0.06 -13.27 -10.99
N ALA A 208 -0.03 -14.22 -10.04
CA ALA A 208 -0.49 -13.99 -8.67
C ALA A 208 0.30 -12.90 -7.92
N SER A 209 -0.32 -12.32 -6.89
CA SER A 209 0.34 -11.35 -6.00
C SER A 209 1.55 -11.96 -5.31
N THR A 210 2.59 -11.15 -5.07
CA THR A 210 3.67 -11.51 -4.17
C THR A 210 3.16 -11.49 -2.73
N VAL A 211 3.43 -12.54 -1.95
CA VAL A 211 3.02 -12.63 -0.55
C VAL A 211 4.25 -12.48 0.33
N VAL A 212 4.21 -11.52 1.23
CA VAL A 212 5.36 -11.12 2.06
C VAL A 212 4.94 -11.08 3.51
N ARG A 213 5.65 -11.80 4.38
CA ARG A 213 5.53 -11.66 5.83
C ARG A 213 6.40 -10.50 6.29
N VAL A 214 5.83 -9.63 7.10
CA VAL A 214 6.56 -8.53 7.76
C VAL A 214 6.38 -8.69 9.26
N ALA A 215 7.50 -8.84 9.97
CA ALA A 215 7.54 -8.92 11.42
C ALA A 215 8.60 -7.93 11.91
N ASP A 216 8.20 -6.91 12.66
CA ASP A 216 9.05 -5.80 13.06
C ASP A 216 9.78 -5.15 11.86
N ASN A 217 11.09 -5.32 11.78
CA ASN A 217 11.93 -4.86 10.67
C ASN A 217 12.39 -5.98 9.73
N ASP A 218 11.85 -7.19 9.88
CA ASP A 218 12.19 -8.34 9.00
C ASP A 218 11.15 -8.55 7.92
N LEU A 219 11.63 -8.87 6.72
CA LEU A 219 10.82 -9.15 5.55
C LEU A 219 11.15 -10.52 4.98
N ARG A 220 10.14 -11.38 4.86
CA ARG A 220 10.28 -12.71 4.27
C ARG A 220 9.26 -12.91 3.14
N VAL A 221 9.73 -13.23 1.94
CA VAL A 221 8.86 -13.61 0.82
C VAL A 221 8.33 -15.02 1.05
N LEU A 222 7.02 -15.16 1.23
CA LEU A 222 6.33 -16.44 1.42
C LEU A 222 5.91 -17.06 0.09
N ARG A 223 5.58 -16.22 -0.90
CA ARG A 223 5.25 -16.63 -2.27
C ARG A 223 5.74 -15.59 -3.25
N ALA A 224 6.59 -16.00 -4.19
CA ALA A 224 6.96 -15.16 -5.32
C ALA A 224 5.75 -14.86 -6.21
N GLY A 225 5.67 -13.67 -6.77
CA GLY A 225 4.61 -13.20 -7.65
C GLY A 225 5.09 -12.05 -8.52
N VAL A 226 4.18 -11.12 -8.84
CA VAL A 226 4.45 -9.98 -9.74
C VAL A 226 5.65 -9.12 -9.32
N VAL A 227 5.80 -8.86 -8.02
CA VAL A 227 6.89 -8.01 -7.50
C VAL A 227 8.07 -8.86 -7.10
N SER A 228 9.25 -8.58 -7.67
CA SER A 228 10.48 -9.30 -7.36
C SER A 228 10.99 -8.98 -5.93
N GLU A 229 11.75 -9.90 -5.34
CA GLU A 229 12.37 -9.67 -4.03
C GLU A 229 13.32 -8.46 -4.05
N GLN A 230 14.06 -8.25 -5.13
CA GLN A 230 14.94 -7.09 -5.28
C GLN A 230 14.13 -5.77 -5.24
N THR A 231 12.99 -5.72 -5.93
CA THR A 231 12.10 -4.55 -5.88
C THR A 231 11.54 -4.35 -4.48
N LEU A 232 11.11 -5.43 -3.79
CA LEU A 232 10.64 -5.35 -2.41
C LEU A 232 11.70 -4.80 -1.47
N ARG A 233 12.96 -5.26 -1.58
CA ARG A 233 14.07 -4.74 -0.76
C ARG A 233 14.28 -3.23 -0.96
N ARG A 234 14.19 -2.73 -2.19
CA ARG A 234 14.23 -1.28 -2.47
C ARG A 234 13.04 -0.54 -1.86
N LEU A 235 11.83 -1.14 -1.91
CA LEU A 235 10.64 -0.56 -1.29
C LEU A 235 10.69 -0.58 0.25
N CYS A 236 11.53 -1.40 0.87
CA CYS A 236 11.80 -1.41 2.31
C CYS A 236 12.70 -0.26 2.77
N SER A 237 13.52 0.33 1.87
CA SER A 237 14.46 1.38 2.25
C SER A 237 13.74 2.60 2.82
N MET A 238 14.26 3.14 3.91
CA MET A 238 13.78 4.41 4.46
C MET A 238 14.14 5.55 3.51
N MET A 239 13.21 6.44 3.22
CA MET A 239 13.42 7.59 2.35
C MET A 239 13.22 8.91 3.11
N ILE A 240 14.26 9.74 3.11
CA ILE A 240 14.25 11.10 3.65
C ILE A 240 14.26 12.06 2.45
N LEU A 241 13.27 12.93 2.38
CA LEU A 241 13.09 13.88 1.27
C LEU A 241 13.13 15.31 1.79
N PHE A 242 14.14 16.09 1.38
CA PHE A 242 14.25 17.51 1.70
C PHE A 242 13.55 18.37 0.65
N VAL A 243 12.73 19.33 1.08
CA VAL A 243 11.93 20.15 0.16
C VAL A 243 12.15 21.65 0.38
N CYS A 244 12.47 22.35 -0.72
CA CYS A 244 12.49 23.83 -0.78
C CYS A 244 11.71 24.32 -2.01
N THR A 245 11.90 25.56 -2.44
CA THR A 245 11.23 26.11 -3.63
C THR A 245 11.80 25.56 -4.92
N GLY A 246 13.06 25.89 -5.25
CA GLY A 246 13.69 25.63 -6.56
C GLY A 246 14.56 24.39 -6.63
N ASN A 247 14.86 23.72 -5.49
CA ASN A 247 15.78 22.59 -5.41
C ASN A 247 17.18 22.86 -5.97
N THR A 248 17.68 24.10 -5.77
CA THR A 248 19.01 24.54 -6.27
C THR A 248 19.94 25.03 -5.16
N CYS A 249 19.43 25.27 -3.93
CA CYS A 249 20.22 25.80 -2.80
C CYS A 249 19.95 24.99 -1.53
N ARG A 250 18.91 25.33 -0.75
CA ARG A 250 18.64 24.82 0.60
C ARG A 250 18.47 23.30 0.66
N SER A 251 17.54 22.74 -0.11
CA SER A 251 17.27 21.29 -0.03
C SER A 251 18.41 20.43 -0.57
N PRO A 252 19.17 20.79 -1.63
CA PRO A 252 20.37 20.05 -2.02
C PRO A 252 21.50 20.10 -0.97
N MET A 253 21.74 21.27 -0.35
CA MET A 253 22.69 21.36 0.76
C MET A 253 22.25 20.46 1.94
N ALA A 254 20.95 20.47 2.28
CA ALA A 254 20.44 19.62 3.35
C ALA A 254 20.55 18.12 3.04
N GLU A 255 20.29 17.72 1.80
CA GLU A 255 20.50 16.33 1.33
C GLU A 255 21.95 15.91 1.52
N THR A 256 22.89 16.72 1.01
CA THR A 256 24.33 16.39 1.04
C THR A 256 24.87 16.34 2.47
N ILE A 257 24.49 17.31 3.32
CA ILE A 257 24.89 17.33 4.74
C ILE A 257 24.27 16.14 5.49
N CYS A 258 23.00 15.81 5.25
CA CYS A 258 22.32 14.68 5.88
C CYS A 258 22.98 13.35 5.52
N ARG A 259 23.35 13.14 4.25
CA ARG A 259 24.07 11.93 3.82
C ARG A 259 25.39 11.78 4.57
N GLN A 260 26.16 12.85 4.72
CA GLN A 260 27.42 12.84 5.46
C GLN A 260 27.20 12.50 6.95
N LEU A 261 26.27 13.17 7.63
CA LEU A 261 25.99 12.95 9.03
C LEU A 261 25.46 11.53 9.32
N LEU A 262 24.63 10.99 8.42
CA LEU A 262 24.16 9.60 8.53
C LEU A 262 25.29 8.60 8.30
N ALA A 263 26.17 8.85 7.34
CA ALA A 263 27.32 8.01 7.07
C ALA A 263 28.28 7.97 8.29
N GLU A 264 28.55 9.10 8.89
CA GLU A 264 29.34 9.21 10.13
C GLU A 264 28.67 8.45 11.27
N ARG A 265 27.34 8.65 11.48
CA ARG A 265 26.58 7.98 12.54
C ARG A 265 26.55 6.47 12.40
N LEU A 266 26.50 5.96 11.17
CA LEU A 266 26.44 4.53 10.83
C LEU A 266 27.82 3.91 10.56
N ASN A 267 28.89 4.69 10.66
CA ASN A 267 30.25 4.28 10.36
C ASN A 267 30.37 3.60 8.97
N CYS A 268 29.97 4.35 7.92
CA CYS A 268 30.02 3.92 6.52
C CYS A 268 30.31 5.11 5.60
N SER A 269 30.46 4.88 4.29
CA SER A 269 30.50 5.98 3.33
C SER A 269 29.11 6.48 2.95
N PRO A 270 28.93 7.72 2.46
CA PRO A 270 27.65 8.23 1.98
C PRO A 270 27.05 7.39 0.84
N GLU A 271 27.86 6.75 0.03
CA GLU A 271 27.46 5.87 -1.07
C GLU A 271 26.87 4.54 -0.57
N GLU A 272 27.33 4.05 0.58
CA GLU A 272 26.83 2.79 1.19
C GLU A 272 25.49 2.94 1.91
N LEU A 273 24.94 4.16 2.06
CA LEU A 273 23.66 4.37 2.72
C LEU A 273 22.50 3.64 2.03
N GLU A 274 22.50 3.59 0.70
CA GLU A 274 21.47 2.88 -0.06
C GLU A 274 21.51 1.37 0.20
N ASP A 275 22.70 0.78 0.28
CA ASP A 275 22.89 -0.63 0.61
C ASP A 275 22.46 -0.95 2.06
N ARG A 276 22.49 0.06 2.93
CA ARG A 276 21.95 -0.02 4.31
C ARG A 276 20.48 0.30 4.41
N GLY A 277 19.80 0.47 3.28
CA GLY A 277 18.36 0.74 3.23
C GLY A 277 17.97 2.17 3.58
N ILE A 278 18.86 3.14 3.37
CA ILE A 278 18.57 4.57 3.58
C ILE A 278 18.76 5.34 2.28
N VAL A 279 17.72 5.98 1.81
CA VAL A 279 17.72 6.85 0.63
C VAL A 279 17.48 8.28 1.08
N VAL A 280 18.38 9.17 0.75
CA VAL A 280 18.24 10.62 1.00
C VAL A 280 18.15 11.33 -0.34
N GLY A 281 17.14 12.17 -0.50
CA GLY A 281 16.93 12.95 -1.71
C GLY A 281 16.35 14.32 -1.43
N SER A 282 16.27 15.15 -2.46
CA SER A 282 15.65 16.47 -2.37
C SER A 282 14.80 16.79 -3.59
N ALA A 283 13.83 17.69 -3.42
CA ALA A 283 12.94 18.17 -4.48
C ALA A 283 12.53 19.63 -4.23
N GLY A 284 11.90 20.25 -5.21
CA GLY A 284 11.37 21.60 -5.07
C GLY A 284 9.90 21.71 -5.48
N ILE A 285 9.12 22.50 -4.73
CA ILE A 285 7.70 22.71 -5.02
C ILE A 285 7.47 23.45 -6.35
N ALA A 286 8.47 24.23 -6.80
CA ALA A 286 8.47 24.97 -8.06
C ALA A 286 9.78 24.75 -8.84
N ALA A 287 10.41 23.58 -8.70
CA ALA A 287 11.65 23.26 -9.40
C ALA A 287 11.39 22.90 -10.86
N MET A 288 12.32 23.35 -11.73
CA MET A 288 12.41 22.85 -13.11
C MET A 288 13.36 21.64 -13.13
N PRO A 289 13.06 20.56 -13.90
CA PRO A 289 13.95 19.42 -14.00
C PRO A 289 15.32 19.78 -14.58
N GLY A 290 16.40 19.21 -14.04
CA GLY A 290 17.76 19.30 -14.57
C GLY A 290 18.48 20.64 -14.29
N GLY A 291 17.92 21.51 -13.45
CA GLY A 291 18.59 22.75 -13.03
C GLY A 291 19.81 22.45 -12.16
N ARG A 292 20.89 23.21 -12.35
CA ARG A 292 22.10 23.07 -11.56
C ARG A 292 21.99 23.79 -10.22
N PRO A 293 22.71 23.34 -9.19
CA PRO A 293 22.81 24.07 -7.93
C PRO A 293 23.47 25.43 -8.16
N THR A 294 23.18 26.41 -7.31
CA THR A 294 23.83 27.70 -7.41
C THR A 294 25.32 27.57 -7.16
N PRO A 295 26.18 28.40 -7.87
CA PRO A 295 27.63 28.33 -7.70
C PRO A 295 28.07 28.54 -6.25
N GLU A 296 27.39 29.42 -5.52
CA GLU A 296 27.66 29.70 -4.11
C GLU A 296 27.35 28.51 -3.20
N ALA A 297 26.28 27.76 -3.49
CA ALA A 297 25.97 26.51 -2.75
C ALA A 297 27.06 25.45 -2.98
N VAL A 298 27.53 25.31 -4.23
CA VAL A 298 28.63 24.37 -4.56
C VAL A 298 29.91 24.79 -3.86
N GLU A 299 30.24 26.08 -3.86
CA GLU A 299 31.43 26.64 -3.18
C GLU A 299 31.41 26.33 -1.68
N VAL A 300 30.31 26.64 -1.00
CA VAL A 300 30.17 26.42 0.44
C VAL A 300 30.22 24.94 0.82
N MET A 301 29.59 24.06 0.02
CA MET A 301 29.69 22.63 0.29
C MET A 301 31.10 22.09 0.11
N ARG A 302 31.86 22.62 -0.86
CA ARG A 302 33.28 22.23 -1.06
C ARG A 302 34.17 22.66 0.10
N GLU A 303 33.89 23.77 0.78
CA GLU A 303 34.61 24.18 2.00
C GLU A 303 34.51 23.10 3.09
N ASP A 304 33.40 22.38 3.15
CA ASP A 304 33.13 21.25 4.06
C ASP A 304 33.56 19.86 3.47
N ASN A 305 34.28 19.83 2.34
CA ASN A 305 34.62 18.61 1.60
C ASN A 305 33.41 17.82 1.08
N LEU A 306 32.30 18.48 0.80
CA LEU A 306 31.09 17.89 0.26
C LEU A 306 30.91 18.26 -1.22
N ASP A 307 30.58 17.28 -2.07
CA ASP A 307 30.36 17.51 -3.52
C ASP A 307 28.88 17.69 -3.84
N LEU A 308 28.49 18.90 -4.20
CA LEU A 308 27.14 19.25 -4.67
C LEU A 308 27.09 19.44 -6.19
N SER A 309 28.23 19.38 -6.89
CA SER A 309 28.35 19.74 -8.32
C SER A 309 27.52 18.86 -9.25
N ARG A 310 27.22 17.63 -8.86
CA ARG A 310 26.45 16.64 -9.64
C ARG A 310 24.96 16.71 -9.43
N HIS A 311 24.49 17.55 -8.50
CA HIS A 311 23.07 17.70 -8.22
C HIS A 311 22.32 18.23 -9.46
N GLU A 312 21.13 17.67 -9.70
CA GLU A 312 20.17 18.16 -10.68
C GLU A 312 18.81 18.33 -9.98
N SER A 313 18.25 19.55 -10.13
CA SER A 313 16.96 19.83 -9.50
C SER A 313 15.83 19.00 -10.10
N GLN A 314 14.89 18.59 -9.24
CA GLN A 314 13.69 17.87 -9.64
C GLN A 314 12.43 18.45 -8.96
N PRO A 315 11.28 18.45 -9.66
CA PRO A 315 10.01 18.86 -9.08
C PRO A 315 9.56 17.89 -8.00
N LEU A 316 8.87 18.39 -7.00
CA LEU A 316 8.16 17.56 -6.03
C LEU A 316 6.96 16.94 -6.73
N THR A 317 6.84 15.61 -6.63
CA THR A 317 5.75 14.84 -7.26
C THR A 317 5.05 13.97 -6.22
N GLU A 318 3.79 13.62 -6.51
CA GLU A 318 3.03 12.71 -5.65
C GLU A 318 3.78 11.40 -5.33
N PRO A 319 4.40 10.69 -6.31
CA PRO A 319 5.19 9.49 -6.00
C PRO A 319 6.33 9.74 -5.02
N LEU A 320 7.05 10.86 -5.11
CA LEU A 320 8.10 11.20 -4.16
C LEU A 320 7.54 11.40 -2.74
N VAL A 321 6.44 12.14 -2.62
CA VAL A 321 5.76 12.35 -1.33
C VAL A 321 5.21 11.06 -0.76
N GLN A 322 4.62 10.20 -1.60
CA GLN A 322 4.11 8.89 -1.16
C GLN A 322 5.24 7.96 -0.70
N HIS A 323 6.38 7.96 -1.39
CA HIS A 323 7.51 7.09 -1.04
C HIS A 323 8.30 7.59 0.18
N ALA A 324 8.34 8.89 0.46
CA ALA A 324 9.09 9.45 1.58
C ALA A 324 8.52 9.00 2.94
N ASP A 325 9.39 8.54 3.84
CA ASP A 325 9.06 8.31 5.25
C ASP A 325 9.15 9.62 6.06
N PHE A 326 10.07 10.49 5.65
CA PHE A 326 10.21 11.83 6.19
C PHE A 326 10.23 12.84 5.03
N VAL A 327 9.32 13.80 5.05
CA VAL A 327 9.32 14.97 4.18
C VAL A 327 9.74 16.16 5.03
N ILE A 328 10.98 16.62 4.85
CA ILE A 328 11.58 17.68 5.65
C ILE A 328 11.59 18.97 4.86
N THR A 329 10.86 19.96 5.32
CA THR A 329 10.68 21.25 4.62
C THR A 329 11.54 22.36 5.22
N MET A 330 12.05 23.23 4.37
CA MET A 330 12.88 24.37 4.80
C MET A 330 12.08 25.47 5.49
N THR A 331 10.79 25.60 5.16
CA THR A 331 9.93 26.66 5.71
C THR A 331 8.51 26.14 5.98
N ARG A 332 7.77 26.87 6.82
CA ARG A 332 6.33 26.63 7.07
C ARG A 332 5.49 26.74 5.81
N SER A 333 5.84 27.66 4.89
CA SER A 333 5.13 27.80 3.62
C SER A 333 5.29 26.57 2.72
N HIS A 334 6.48 25.95 2.67
CA HIS A 334 6.68 24.69 1.97
C HIS A 334 5.84 23.56 2.58
N LYS A 335 5.83 23.47 3.91
CA LYS A 335 4.98 22.48 4.62
C LYS A 335 3.51 22.68 4.30
N GLN A 336 3.01 23.89 4.36
CA GLN A 336 1.61 24.20 4.06
C GLN A 336 1.24 23.87 2.61
N ALA A 337 2.10 24.18 1.63
CA ALA A 337 1.88 23.84 0.23
C ALA A 337 1.76 22.31 0.02
N ILE A 338 2.65 21.54 0.65
CA ILE A 338 2.60 20.08 0.57
C ILE A 338 1.31 19.52 1.19
N LEU A 339 0.91 20.02 2.36
CA LEU A 339 -0.28 19.53 3.05
C LEU A 339 -1.58 19.96 2.37
N ALA A 340 -1.58 21.07 1.65
CA ALA A 340 -2.72 21.50 0.85
C ALA A 340 -2.96 20.56 -0.35
N GLU A 341 -1.88 20.05 -0.97
CA GLU A 341 -1.96 19.17 -2.12
C GLU A 341 -2.06 17.68 -1.71
N TRP A 342 -1.31 17.27 -0.67
CA TRP A 342 -1.27 15.88 -0.17
C TRP A 342 -1.53 15.81 1.33
N PRO A 343 -2.79 15.96 1.81
CA PRO A 343 -3.13 15.94 3.25
C PRO A 343 -2.68 14.65 3.97
N SER A 344 -2.67 13.52 3.28
CA SER A 344 -2.24 12.22 3.81
C SER A 344 -0.75 12.18 4.21
N ALA A 345 0.05 13.15 3.77
CA ALA A 345 1.45 13.27 4.16
C ALA A 345 1.66 13.97 5.52
N ALA A 346 0.60 14.44 6.20
CA ALA A 346 0.69 15.29 7.39
C ALA A 346 1.57 14.69 8.51
N ALA A 347 1.39 13.42 8.82
CA ALA A 347 2.16 12.73 9.87
C ALA A 347 3.66 12.58 9.55
N ARG A 348 4.06 12.75 8.28
CA ARG A 348 5.42 12.56 7.77
C ARG A 348 6.09 13.85 7.32
N THR A 349 5.36 14.98 7.31
CA THR A 349 5.86 16.27 6.85
C THR A 349 6.22 17.16 8.03
N HIS A 350 7.49 17.49 8.13
CA HIS A 350 8.07 18.22 9.26
C HIS A 350 8.87 19.42 8.78
N LEU A 351 9.04 20.42 9.65
CA LEU A 351 10.04 21.46 9.44
C LEU A 351 11.43 20.94 9.80
N LEU A 352 12.46 21.39 9.09
CA LEU A 352 13.83 21.04 9.40
C LEU A 352 14.21 21.51 10.82
N ASN A 353 13.92 22.77 11.14
CA ASN A 353 14.09 23.27 12.52
C ASN A 353 12.93 22.81 13.39
N ILE A 354 13.23 22.03 14.42
CA ILE A 354 12.24 21.48 15.36
C ILE A 354 11.55 22.58 16.18
N ASP A 355 12.24 23.70 16.41
CA ASP A 355 11.72 24.90 17.10
C ASP A 355 10.72 25.72 16.27
N GLY A 356 10.49 25.32 15.00
CA GLY A 356 9.54 25.97 14.11
C GLY A 356 10.10 27.17 13.34
N MET A 357 11.40 27.44 13.42
CA MET A 357 12.05 28.50 12.65
C MET A 357 12.23 28.11 11.18
N ASP A 358 12.02 29.05 10.28
CA ASP A 358 12.26 28.85 8.85
C ASP A 358 13.76 28.94 8.54
N VAL A 359 14.25 28.13 7.60
CA VAL A 359 15.60 28.30 7.02
C VAL A 359 15.57 29.44 6.02
N ALA A 360 16.36 30.47 6.27
CA ALA A 360 16.43 31.65 5.41
C ALA A 360 16.84 31.29 3.98
N ASP A 361 16.24 31.95 2.99
CA ASP A 361 16.60 31.73 1.58
C ASP A 361 17.85 32.50 1.20
N PRO A 362 18.96 31.84 0.86
CA PRO A 362 20.18 32.55 0.47
C PRO A 362 20.19 33.00 -1.00
N ILE A 363 19.17 32.64 -1.81
CA ILE A 363 19.19 32.86 -3.26
C ILE A 363 19.41 34.31 -3.63
N GLY A 364 20.35 34.54 -4.54
CA GLY A 364 20.73 35.91 -4.97
C GLY A 364 21.58 36.72 -3.97
N GLY A 365 21.87 36.13 -2.80
CA GLY A 365 22.77 36.72 -1.82
C GLY A 365 24.23 36.32 -2.01
N PRO A 366 25.17 36.95 -1.28
CA PRO A 366 26.58 36.59 -1.32
C PRO A 366 26.85 35.22 -0.70
N THR A 367 28.02 34.61 -1.01
CA THR A 367 28.46 33.27 -0.47
C THR A 367 28.33 33.17 1.04
N GLU A 368 28.54 34.27 1.79
CA GLU A 368 28.39 34.27 3.25
C GLU A 368 26.95 33.96 3.72
N MET A 369 25.93 34.33 2.96
CA MET A 369 24.53 33.92 3.28
C MET A 369 24.32 32.43 3.11
N TYR A 370 24.94 31.84 2.09
CA TYR A 370 24.89 30.37 1.88
C TYR A 370 25.64 29.65 2.98
N ARG A 371 26.79 30.18 3.45
CA ARG A 371 27.56 29.61 4.56
C ARG A 371 26.74 29.58 5.85
N ARG A 372 26.06 30.68 6.19
CA ARG A 372 25.14 30.75 7.33
C ARG A 372 23.98 29.79 7.19
N CYS A 373 23.42 29.67 5.98
CA CYS A 373 22.36 28.72 5.68
C CYS A 373 22.83 27.26 5.89
N ALA A 374 24.02 26.92 5.43
CA ALA A 374 24.61 25.58 5.61
C ALA A 374 24.83 25.25 7.10
N VAL A 375 25.33 26.21 7.88
CA VAL A 375 25.49 26.06 9.34
C VAL A 375 24.14 25.81 10.01
N GLN A 376 23.14 26.63 9.72
CA GLN A 376 21.77 26.46 10.24
C GLN A 376 21.19 25.09 9.88
N ILE A 377 21.37 24.63 8.65
CA ILE A 377 20.92 23.31 8.19
C ILE A 377 21.62 22.19 8.97
N ARG A 378 22.95 22.27 9.12
CA ARG A 378 23.74 21.27 9.84
C ARG A 378 23.33 21.16 11.33
N GLU A 379 23.17 22.28 12.00
CA GLU A 379 22.71 22.33 13.40
C GLU A 379 21.31 21.71 13.55
N ALA A 380 20.37 22.08 12.67
CA ALA A 380 19.03 21.53 12.69
C ALA A 380 18.99 20.03 12.41
N LEU A 381 19.82 19.52 11.46
CA LEU A 381 19.92 18.11 11.13
C LEU A 381 20.44 17.25 12.29
N SER A 382 21.30 17.78 13.15
CA SER A 382 21.82 17.04 14.31
C SER A 382 20.71 16.49 15.21
N ALA A 383 19.57 17.19 15.31
CA ALA A 383 18.41 16.74 16.07
C ALA A 383 17.55 15.68 15.34
N TRP A 384 17.80 15.46 14.04
CA TRP A 384 17.08 14.49 13.24
C TRP A 384 17.82 13.16 13.07
N ILE A 385 19.15 13.17 13.10
CA ILE A 385 19.98 11.99 12.79
C ILE A 385 19.58 10.77 13.63
N ASP A 386 19.45 10.92 14.95
CA ASP A 386 19.04 9.82 15.81
C ASP A 386 17.60 9.35 15.53
N LYS A 387 16.71 10.24 15.09
CA LYS A 387 15.34 9.86 14.70
C LYS A 387 15.28 9.10 13.36
N PHE A 388 16.23 9.34 12.47
CA PHE A 388 16.32 8.62 11.21
C PHE A 388 16.89 7.20 11.36
N VAL A 389 17.67 6.94 12.43
CA VAL A 389 18.31 5.62 12.65
C VAL A 389 17.68 4.84 13.81
N ALA A 390 16.68 5.40 14.49
CA ALA A 390 15.91 4.72 15.55
C ALA A 390 14.88 3.77 14.93
#